data_fb527ae7d76af2e6cabf568dc9d4a7c0
#
_entry.id   fb527ae7d76af2e6cabf568dc9d4a7c0
#
_cell.length_a   1.000
_cell.length_b   1.000
_cell.length_c   1.000
_cell.angle_alpha   90.00
_cell.angle_beta   90.00
_cell.angle_gamma   90.00
#
_symmetry.space_group_name_H-M   'P 1'
#
loop_
_entity.id
_entity.type
_entity.pdbx_description
1 polymer ?
#
loop_
_entity_poly.entity_id
_entity_poly.type
_entity_poly.pdbx_seq_one_letter_code
_entity_poly.pdbx_strand_id
1 'polypeptide(L)'
;MAIRCFGLMLALVRCLITLSIALLLQVGPAAAVLNSDSYDGNIYALYAGNGSLVPPASTLEESLAEGRTAVIVYYLDDSAVSKRFAPVVSELQRLWGRSIDLLPLSTDPLQGREALGAGDPATYWSGIIPQVVVIGTDGRVVFDQNGQVPLADINNAISTATGLPAPDLGRIDQEGSFNEVNIEVTAN
;
A
#
# COMPACT_ATOMS: atom_id res chain seq x y z
N MET A 1 -12.24 -59.14 26.65
CA MET A 1 -11.04 -58.28 26.56
C MET A 1 -11.16 -57.24 25.44
N ALA A 2 -11.79 -57.55 24.30
CA ALA A 2 -11.94 -56.62 23.12
C ALA A 2 -12.76 -55.34 23.41
N ILE A 3 -13.83 -55.39 24.22
CA ILE A 3 -14.74 -54.25 24.49
C ILE A 3 -14.05 -53.12 25.29
N ARG A 4 -13.11 -53.45 26.18
CA ARG A 4 -12.35 -52.46 26.95
C ARG A 4 -11.32 -51.71 26.11
N CYS A 5 -10.71 -52.38 25.11
CA CYS A 5 -9.79 -51.75 24.16
C CYS A 5 -10.51 -50.76 23.21
N PHE A 6 -11.71 -51.06 22.77
CA PHE A 6 -12.49 -50.20 21.91
C PHE A 6 -12.93 -48.91 22.60
N GLY A 7 -13.34 -48.99 23.88
CA GLY A 7 -13.67 -47.80 24.68
C GLY A 7 -12.49 -46.88 24.93
N LEU A 8 -11.30 -47.44 25.15
CA LEU A 8 -10.08 -46.67 25.33
C LEU A 8 -9.63 -45.95 24.06
N MET A 9 -9.73 -46.65 22.92
CA MET A 9 -9.42 -46.06 21.60
C MET A 9 -10.37 -44.91 21.25
N LEU A 10 -11.67 -45.05 21.51
CA LEU A 10 -12.66 -44.00 21.29
C LEU A 10 -12.42 -42.76 22.17
N ALA A 11 -12.01 -42.96 23.43
CA ALA A 11 -11.67 -41.89 24.35
C ALA A 11 -10.41 -41.13 23.90
N LEU A 12 -9.38 -41.84 23.43
CA LEU A 12 -8.16 -41.22 22.86
C LEU A 12 -8.45 -40.38 21.60
N VAL A 13 -9.29 -40.90 20.72
CA VAL A 13 -9.69 -40.14 19.50
C VAL A 13 -10.47 -38.90 19.88
N ARG A 14 -11.39 -38.97 20.86
CA ARG A 14 -12.11 -37.80 21.36
C ARG A 14 -11.17 -36.74 21.95
N CYS A 15 -10.22 -37.17 22.81
CA CYS A 15 -9.21 -36.28 23.37
C CYS A 15 -8.33 -35.61 22.30
N LEU A 16 -7.93 -36.33 21.26
CA LEU A 16 -7.17 -35.79 20.18
C LEU A 16 -7.97 -34.74 19.37
N ILE A 17 -9.23 -35.01 19.08
CA ILE A 17 -10.12 -34.09 18.39
C ILE A 17 -10.36 -32.82 19.22
N THR A 18 -10.63 -32.95 20.50
CA THR A 18 -10.85 -31.79 21.38
C THR A 18 -9.58 -30.97 21.55
N LEU A 19 -8.42 -31.60 21.66
CA LEU A 19 -7.12 -30.91 21.71
C LEU A 19 -6.81 -30.17 20.43
N SER A 20 -7.10 -30.79 19.26
CA SER A 20 -6.91 -30.15 17.95
C SER A 20 -7.83 -28.95 17.77
N ILE A 21 -9.09 -29.05 18.17
CA ILE A 21 -10.04 -27.92 18.13
C ILE A 21 -9.60 -26.80 19.10
N ALA A 22 -9.16 -27.14 20.29
CA ALA A 22 -8.66 -26.15 21.25
C ALA A 22 -7.41 -25.42 20.73
N LEU A 23 -6.53 -26.12 20.02
CA LEU A 23 -5.34 -25.51 19.39
C LEU A 23 -5.70 -24.56 18.25
N LEU A 24 -6.71 -24.91 17.44
CA LEU A 24 -7.21 -24.06 16.35
C LEU A 24 -7.90 -22.79 16.86
N LEU A 25 -8.51 -22.84 18.04
CA LEU A 25 -9.16 -21.67 18.65
C LEU A 25 -8.17 -20.69 19.29
N GLN A 26 -6.89 -21.04 19.42
CA GLN A 26 -5.85 -20.16 19.95
C GLN A 26 -5.18 -19.27 18.87
N VAL A 27 -5.51 -19.48 17.59
CA VAL A 27 -5.07 -18.56 16.54
C VAL A 27 -5.93 -17.30 16.67
N GLY A 28 -5.42 -16.32 17.40
CA GLY A 28 -6.02 -14.99 17.44
C GLY A 28 -6.09 -14.39 16.03
N PRO A 29 -7.04 -13.49 15.74
CA PRO A 29 -7.08 -12.79 14.46
C PRO A 29 -5.74 -12.06 14.29
N ALA A 30 -5.07 -12.28 13.15
CA ALA A 30 -3.95 -11.45 12.73
C ALA A 30 -4.51 -10.05 12.46
N ALA A 31 -4.38 -9.16 13.44
CA ALA A 31 -4.80 -7.77 13.28
C ALA A 31 -3.66 -7.02 12.58
N ALA A 32 -3.97 -6.40 11.44
CA ALA A 32 -3.08 -5.46 10.78
C ALA A 32 -2.81 -4.27 11.74
N VAL A 33 -1.54 -3.95 11.97
CA VAL A 33 -1.14 -2.91 12.92
C VAL A 33 -0.49 -1.75 12.18
N LEU A 34 -1.25 -0.68 11.99
CA LEU A 34 -0.84 0.53 11.24
C LEU A 34 0.49 1.13 11.73
N ASN A 35 0.75 1.08 13.03
CA ASN A 35 1.89 1.73 13.66
C ASN A 35 3.06 0.79 13.99
N SER A 36 3.08 -0.42 13.42
CA SER A 36 4.18 -1.37 13.60
C SER A 36 4.93 -1.62 12.30
N ASP A 37 6.23 -1.79 12.40
CA ASP A 37 7.08 -2.27 11.31
C ASP A 37 6.97 -3.79 11.25
N SER A 38 5.87 -4.28 10.67
CA SER A 38 5.56 -5.69 10.48
C SER A 38 4.95 -5.90 9.09
N TYR A 39 5.22 -7.04 8.49
CA TYR A 39 4.57 -7.41 7.24
C TYR A 39 3.16 -7.93 7.53
N ASP A 40 2.16 -7.19 7.09
CA ASP A 40 0.75 -7.56 7.26
C ASP A 40 0.10 -7.98 5.93
N GLY A 41 0.80 -7.79 4.81
CA GLY A 41 0.32 -7.99 3.44
C GLY A 41 0.32 -6.69 2.64
N ASN A 42 -0.43 -6.67 1.54
CA ASN A 42 -0.55 -5.48 0.68
C ASN A 42 -1.14 -4.29 1.45
N ILE A 43 -0.29 -3.30 1.72
CA ILE A 43 -0.66 -2.12 2.52
C ILE A 43 -1.76 -1.28 1.88
N TYR A 44 -1.86 -1.24 0.56
CA TYR A 44 -2.91 -0.48 -0.13
C TYR A 44 -4.28 -1.14 0.02
N ALA A 45 -4.35 -2.47 0.04
CA ALA A 45 -5.58 -3.19 0.33
C ALA A 45 -6.02 -3.01 1.78
N LEU A 46 -5.07 -3.12 2.73
CA LEU A 46 -5.36 -3.16 4.16
C LEU A 46 -5.62 -1.77 4.74
N TYR A 47 -4.85 -0.76 4.34
CA TYR A 47 -4.86 0.57 4.96
C TYR A 47 -5.44 1.68 4.07
N ALA A 48 -5.70 1.38 2.78
CA ALA A 48 -6.28 2.33 1.85
C ALA A 48 -7.50 1.79 1.08
N GLY A 49 -7.90 0.55 1.35
CA GLY A 49 -9.04 -0.09 0.69
C GLY A 49 -8.88 -0.24 -0.84
N ASN A 50 -7.65 -0.18 -1.35
CA ASN A 50 -7.34 -0.14 -2.78
C ASN A 50 -6.23 -1.13 -3.17
N GLY A 51 -6.54 -2.41 -3.17
CA GLY A 51 -5.60 -3.48 -3.53
C GLY A 51 -5.20 -3.49 -5.01
N SER A 52 -5.89 -2.75 -5.87
CA SER A 52 -5.58 -2.70 -7.31
C SER A 52 -4.38 -1.83 -7.67
N LEU A 53 -3.81 -1.10 -6.70
CA LEU A 53 -2.63 -0.28 -6.90
C LEU A 53 -1.36 -1.09 -7.16
N VAL A 54 -1.31 -2.33 -6.68
CA VAL A 54 -0.12 -3.19 -6.77
C VAL A 54 -0.51 -4.57 -7.31
N PRO A 55 0.15 -5.05 -8.38
CA PRO A 55 1.21 -4.36 -9.13
C PRO A 55 0.69 -3.16 -9.92
N PRO A 56 1.55 -2.16 -10.23
CA PRO A 56 1.15 -1.04 -11.09
C PRO A 56 0.78 -1.53 -12.49
N ALA A 57 -0.11 -0.78 -13.17
CA ALA A 57 -0.64 -1.16 -14.48
C ALA A 57 0.37 -1.01 -15.63
N SER A 58 1.40 -0.18 -15.45
CA SER A 58 2.49 0.09 -16.42
C SER A 58 3.84 0.11 -15.72
N THR A 59 4.90 0.04 -16.50
CA THR A 59 6.28 0.25 -16.03
C THR A 59 6.70 1.71 -16.28
N LEU A 60 7.77 2.15 -15.60
CA LEU A 60 8.32 3.48 -15.86
C LEU A 60 8.84 3.61 -17.32
N GLU A 61 9.46 2.56 -17.83
CA GLU A 61 9.96 2.55 -19.22
C GLU A 61 8.83 2.74 -20.23
N GLU A 62 7.71 2.03 -20.04
CA GLU A 62 6.50 2.20 -20.88
C GLU A 62 5.92 3.60 -20.76
N SER A 63 5.77 4.13 -19.56
CA SER A 63 5.25 5.48 -19.31
C SER A 63 6.07 6.55 -20.03
N LEU A 64 7.41 6.46 -19.93
CA LEU A 64 8.32 7.40 -20.60
C LEU A 64 8.30 7.23 -22.12
N ALA A 65 8.24 6.01 -22.63
CA ALA A 65 8.16 5.73 -24.07
C ALA A 65 6.87 6.27 -24.70
N GLU A 66 5.77 6.26 -23.93
CA GLU A 66 4.47 6.80 -24.35
C GLU A 66 4.32 8.31 -24.11
N GLY A 67 5.32 8.96 -23.52
CA GLY A 67 5.28 10.38 -23.17
C GLY A 67 4.20 10.71 -22.14
N ARG A 68 3.96 9.79 -21.21
CA ARG A 68 2.98 9.95 -20.13
C ARG A 68 3.66 10.45 -18.86
N THR A 69 2.95 11.25 -18.08
CA THR A 69 3.41 11.64 -16.75
C THR A 69 3.40 10.41 -15.83
N ALA A 70 4.55 10.08 -15.25
CA ALA A 70 4.70 9.00 -14.28
C ALA A 70 4.83 9.54 -12.86
N VAL A 71 4.13 8.91 -11.91
CA VAL A 71 4.25 9.19 -10.48
C VAL A 71 4.71 7.93 -9.77
N ILE A 72 5.97 7.92 -9.36
CA ILE A 72 6.55 6.80 -8.63
C ILE A 72 6.36 7.04 -7.13
N VAL A 73 5.91 6.00 -6.44
CA VAL A 73 5.82 5.99 -4.97
C VAL A 73 6.62 4.81 -4.45
N TYR A 74 7.76 5.09 -3.84
CA TYR A 74 8.58 4.05 -3.22
C TYR A 74 8.09 3.77 -1.80
N TYR A 75 7.92 2.49 -1.48
CA TYR A 75 7.36 2.05 -0.20
C TYR A 75 7.92 0.69 0.23
N LEU A 76 7.63 0.29 1.48
CA LEU A 76 7.80 -1.06 2.00
C LEU A 76 6.52 -1.53 2.69
N ASP A 77 6.12 -2.78 2.45
CA ASP A 77 4.90 -3.36 3.03
C ASP A 77 4.98 -3.54 4.56
N ASP A 78 6.18 -3.70 5.10
CA ASP A 78 6.45 -3.88 6.52
C ASP A 78 6.76 -2.56 7.26
N SER A 79 6.64 -1.41 6.59
CA SER A 79 6.96 -0.11 7.18
C SER A 79 5.72 0.65 7.65
N ALA A 80 5.67 1.01 8.93
CA ALA A 80 4.60 1.83 9.50
C ALA A 80 4.44 3.20 8.80
N VAL A 81 5.54 3.80 8.33
CA VAL A 81 5.46 5.08 7.60
C VAL A 81 4.85 4.91 6.22
N SER A 82 5.11 3.79 5.53
CA SER A 82 4.48 3.46 4.24
C SER A 82 2.98 3.14 4.41
N LYS A 83 2.61 2.40 5.46
CA LYS A 83 1.22 2.10 5.80
C LYS A 83 0.40 3.37 6.00
N ARG A 84 0.92 4.34 6.75
CA ARG A 84 0.27 5.65 6.94
C ARG A 84 0.18 6.48 5.66
N PHE A 85 1.07 6.26 4.70
CA PHE A 85 1.06 6.97 3.41
C PHE A 85 0.15 6.34 2.37
N ALA A 86 -0.23 5.07 2.52
CA ALA A 86 -1.05 4.34 1.56
C ALA A 86 -2.38 5.04 1.19
N PRO A 87 -3.15 5.67 2.12
CA PRO A 87 -4.35 6.44 1.77
C PRO A 87 -4.08 7.60 0.82
N VAL A 88 -2.94 8.30 0.96
CA VAL A 88 -2.55 9.39 0.05
C VAL A 88 -2.38 8.86 -1.37
N VAL A 89 -1.74 7.71 -1.54
CA VAL A 89 -1.53 7.09 -2.86
C VAL A 89 -2.86 6.63 -3.48
N SER A 90 -3.75 6.08 -2.69
CA SER A 90 -5.10 5.73 -3.15
C SER A 90 -5.88 6.96 -3.62
N GLU A 91 -5.75 8.07 -2.91
CA GLU A 91 -6.40 9.33 -3.28
C GLU A 91 -5.80 9.93 -4.56
N LEU A 92 -4.49 9.83 -4.78
CA LEU A 92 -3.85 10.20 -6.04
C LEU A 92 -4.43 9.41 -7.22
N GLN A 93 -4.67 8.11 -7.06
CA GLN A 93 -5.33 7.31 -8.10
C GLN A 93 -6.76 7.80 -8.37
N ARG A 94 -7.52 8.13 -7.33
CA ARG A 94 -8.89 8.66 -7.48
C ARG A 94 -8.89 9.97 -8.25
N LEU A 95 -7.97 10.87 -7.96
CA LEU A 95 -7.88 12.20 -8.57
C LEU A 95 -7.34 12.16 -10.01
N TRP A 96 -6.29 11.38 -10.24
CA TRP A 96 -5.44 11.46 -11.42
C TRP A 96 -5.34 10.19 -12.25
N GLY A 97 -5.88 9.06 -11.79
CA GLY A 97 -5.62 7.72 -12.35
C GLY A 97 -5.92 7.52 -13.83
N ARG A 98 -6.58 8.49 -14.48
CA ARG A 98 -6.80 8.49 -15.94
C ARG A 98 -5.80 9.37 -16.71
N SER A 99 -5.08 10.22 -16.00
CA SER A 99 -4.22 11.27 -16.60
C SER A 99 -2.74 11.01 -16.39
N ILE A 100 -2.39 10.08 -15.50
CA ILE A 100 -1.03 9.72 -15.14
C ILE A 100 -0.86 8.21 -15.06
N ASP A 101 0.38 7.75 -15.07
CA ASP A 101 0.74 6.41 -14.66
C ASP A 101 1.24 6.45 -13.21
N LEU A 102 0.44 5.89 -12.31
CA LEU A 102 0.79 5.79 -10.90
C LEU A 102 1.50 4.47 -10.65
N LEU A 103 2.74 4.55 -10.17
CA LEU A 103 3.69 3.45 -10.04
C LEU A 103 4.11 3.23 -8.56
N PRO A 104 3.27 2.63 -7.72
CA PRO A 104 3.69 2.22 -6.39
C PRO A 104 4.64 1.04 -6.49
N LEU A 105 5.87 1.21 -6.01
CA LEU A 105 6.95 0.23 -6.14
C LEU A 105 7.55 -0.11 -4.77
N SER A 106 7.56 -1.40 -4.44
CA SER A 106 8.35 -1.88 -3.28
C SER A 106 9.83 -1.65 -3.54
N THR A 107 10.54 -1.19 -2.52
CA THR A 107 11.98 -0.89 -2.61
C THR A 107 12.86 -2.12 -2.44
N ASP A 108 12.32 -3.27 -2.01
CA ASP A 108 13.10 -4.50 -1.83
C ASP A 108 13.89 -4.91 -3.09
N PRO A 109 13.30 -4.91 -4.32
CA PRO A 109 14.03 -5.26 -5.53
C PRO A 109 15.05 -4.21 -5.97
N LEU A 110 15.04 -3.01 -5.38
CA LEU A 110 15.92 -1.91 -5.76
C LEU A 110 17.19 -1.84 -4.90
N GLN A 111 17.19 -2.52 -3.75
CA GLN A 111 18.27 -2.44 -2.78
C GLN A 111 19.55 -3.07 -3.33
N GLY A 112 20.65 -2.30 -3.28
CA GLY A 112 21.98 -2.77 -3.72
C GLY A 112 22.12 -3.01 -5.23
N ARG A 113 21.14 -2.62 -6.03
CA ARG A 113 21.13 -2.75 -7.48
C ARG A 113 21.60 -1.45 -8.14
N GLU A 114 22.42 -1.58 -9.18
CA GLU A 114 22.79 -0.44 -10.03
C GLU A 114 21.60 -0.01 -10.92
N ALA A 115 21.46 1.29 -11.13
CA ALA A 115 20.45 1.86 -12.01
C ALA A 115 20.82 1.65 -13.49
N LEU A 116 19.84 1.29 -14.32
CA LEU A 116 20.02 0.96 -15.72
C LEU A 116 19.57 2.09 -16.69
N GLY A 117 19.44 3.31 -16.21
CA GLY A 117 19.07 4.47 -17.00
C GLY A 117 17.68 5.03 -16.66
N ALA A 118 17.19 6.00 -17.46
CA ALA A 118 16.00 6.78 -17.12
C ALA A 118 14.70 5.97 -16.99
N GLY A 119 14.57 4.85 -17.70
CA GLY A 119 13.41 3.95 -17.59
C GLY A 119 13.43 3.04 -16.37
N ASP A 120 14.54 3.03 -15.62
CA ASP A 120 14.70 2.19 -14.44
C ASP A 120 14.37 2.99 -13.17
N PRO A 121 13.37 2.56 -12.38
CA PRO A 121 13.05 3.23 -11.11
C PRO A 121 14.22 3.35 -10.14
N ALA A 122 15.20 2.45 -10.17
CA ALA A 122 16.38 2.56 -9.31
C ALA A 122 17.18 3.86 -9.53
N THR A 123 17.02 4.51 -10.69
CA THR A 123 17.66 5.79 -11.02
C THR A 123 17.21 6.92 -10.10
N TYR A 124 15.98 6.86 -9.64
CA TYR A 124 15.34 7.93 -8.84
C TYR A 124 15.23 7.57 -7.36
N TRP A 125 15.60 6.36 -6.96
CA TRP A 125 15.51 5.89 -5.60
C TRP A 125 16.55 6.55 -4.68
N SER A 126 16.09 7.28 -3.65
CA SER A 126 16.96 8.03 -2.72
C SER A 126 17.42 7.24 -1.49
N GLY A 127 16.87 6.04 -1.27
CA GLY A 127 17.14 5.25 -0.05
C GLY A 127 16.23 5.58 1.13
N ILE A 128 15.22 6.44 0.98
CA ILE A 128 14.32 6.88 2.06
C ILE A 128 12.87 6.65 1.67
N ILE A 129 12.07 6.02 2.53
CA ILE A 129 10.64 5.75 2.31
C ILE A 129 9.74 6.54 3.28
N PRO A 130 8.49 6.82 2.84
CA PRO A 130 8.07 6.85 1.45
C PRO A 130 8.81 7.92 0.66
N GLN A 131 8.97 7.73 -0.64
CA GLN A 131 9.44 8.76 -1.56
C GLN A 131 8.44 8.89 -2.70
N VAL A 132 8.18 10.12 -3.13
CA VAL A 132 7.34 10.42 -4.29
C VAL A 132 8.16 11.15 -5.33
N VAL A 133 8.18 10.62 -6.55
CA VAL A 133 8.84 11.23 -7.70
C VAL A 133 7.81 11.43 -8.80
N VAL A 134 7.67 12.67 -9.28
CA VAL A 134 6.82 13.00 -10.46
C VAL A 134 7.72 13.30 -11.64
N ILE A 135 7.52 12.55 -12.73
CA ILE A 135 8.26 12.69 -13.99
C ILE A 135 7.27 13.16 -15.06
N GLY A 136 7.59 14.30 -15.67
CA GLY A 136 6.75 14.89 -16.71
C GLY A 136 6.80 14.12 -18.03
N THR A 137 5.94 14.52 -18.98
CA THR A 137 5.84 13.94 -20.33
C THR A 137 7.12 14.09 -21.15
N ASP A 138 8.02 14.99 -20.74
CA ASP A 138 9.35 15.20 -21.32
C ASP A 138 10.46 14.37 -20.67
N GLY A 139 10.09 13.48 -19.74
CA GLY A 139 11.02 12.62 -18.98
C GLY A 139 11.81 13.35 -17.89
N ARG A 140 11.51 14.60 -17.58
CA ARG A 140 12.18 15.35 -16.51
C ARG A 140 11.49 15.16 -15.18
N VAL A 141 12.29 15.06 -14.11
CA VAL A 141 11.78 15.09 -12.74
C VAL A 141 11.25 16.48 -12.43
N VAL A 142 9.96 16.57 -12.11
CA VAL A 142 9.26 17.79 -11.71
C VAL A 142 9.19 17.91 -10.19
N PHE A 143 9.18 16.76 -9.52
CA PHE A 143 9.05 16.68 -8.07
C PHE A 143 9.76 15.44 -7.55
N ASP A 144 10.48 15.56 -6.43
CA ASP A 144 11.13 14.46 -5.72
C ASP A 144 11.20 14.81 -4.25
N GLN A 145 10.44 14.11 -3.42
CA GLN A 145 10.41 14.31 -1.98
C GLN A 145 10.20 13.04 -1.18
N ASN A 146 10.79 13.02 0.02
CA ASN A 146 10.75 11.91 0.97
C ASN A 146 9.82 12.19 2.15
N GLY A 147 9.33 11.12 2.78
CA GLY A 147 8.51 11.20 3.99
C GLY A 147 7.02 11.32 3.71
N GLN A 148 6.28 11.79 4.70
CA GLN A 148 4.83 11.99 4.62
C GLN A 148 4.51 13.27 3.81
N VAL A 149 4.70 13.19 2.50
CA VAL A 149 4.48 14.32 1.59
C VAL A 149 3.00 14.69 1.57
N PRO A 150 2.63 15.97 1.77
CA PRO A 150 1.24 16.39 1.70
C PRO A 150 0.63 16.11 0.32
N LEU A 151 -0.61 15.60 0.29
CA LEU A 151 -1.34 15.35 -0.95
C LEU A 151 -1.41 16.58 -1.84
N ALA A 152 -1.56 17.77 -1.26
CA ALA A 152 -1.63 19.04 -2.00
C ALA A 152 -0.36 19.33 -2.80
N ASP A 153 0.81 19.02 -2.25
CA ASP A 153 2.09 19.25 -2.92
C ASP A 153 2.25 18.32 -4.12
N ILE A 154 1.89 17.04 -3.95
CA ILE A 154 1.91 16.06 -5.03
C ILE A 154 0.88 16.44 -6.11
N ASN A 155 -0.33 16.84 -5.71
CA ASN A 155 -1.39 17.29 -6.61
C ASN A 155 -0.94 18.49 -7.49
N ASN A 156 -0.27 19.47 -6.89
CA ASN A 156 0.29 20.61 -7.60
C ASN A 156 1.42 20.21 -8.56
N ALA A 157 2.29 19.29 -8.12
CA ALA A 157 3.37 18.78 -8.96
C ALA A 157 2.83 18.04 -10.19
N ILE A 158 1.80 17.19 -10.02
CA ILE A 158 1.15 16.48 -11.11
C ILE A 158 0.46 17.48 -12.06
N SER A 159 -0.23 18.48 -11.53
CA SER A 159 -0.82 19.55 -12.34
C SER A 159 0.23 20.25 -13.21
N THR A 160 1.39 20.55 -12.64
CA THR A 160 2.51 21.14 -13.37
C THR A 160 3.06 20.19 -14.46
N ALA A 161 3.24 18.92 -14.13
CA ALA A 161 3.78 17.91 -15.04
C ALA A 161 2.85 17.58 -16.21
N THR A 162 1.53 17.58 -15.97
CA THR A 162 0.51 17.25 -16.98
C THR A 162 0.02 18.47 -17.77
N GLY A 163 0.19 19.67 -17.22
CA GLY A 163 -0.45 20.88 -17.72
C GLY A 163 -1.97 20.95 -17.51
N LEU A 164 -2.54 19.99 -16.77
CA LEU A 164 -3.97 19.96 -16.43
C LEU A 164 -4.24 20.73 -15.14
N PRO A 165 -5.43 21.32 -14.97
CA PRO A 165 -5.79 21.98 -13.72
C PRO A 165 -5.79 20.97 -12.56
N ALA A 166 -5.24 21.37 -11.43
CA ALA A 166 -5.25 20.55 -10.22
C ALA A 166 -6.70 20.28 -9.79
N PRO A 167 -7.10 18.99 -9.61
CA PRO A 167 -8.38 18.67 -9.03
C PRO A 167 -8.56 19.31 -7.65
N ASP A 168 -9.79 19.71 -7.34
CA ASP A 168 -10.13 20.17 -6.00
C ASP A 168 -10.00 18.99 -5.02
N LEU A 169 -9.20 19.15 -3.99
CA LEU A 169 -9.03 18.14 -2.95
C LEU A 169 -10.27 17.99 -2.08
N GLY A 170 -11.25 18.90 -2.20
CA GLY A 170 -12.39 18.97 -1.32
C GLY A 170 -11.98 19.36 0.10
N ARG A 171 -12.91 19.30 1.05
CA ARG A 171 -12.56 19.32 2.48
C ARG A 171 -12.16 17.90 2.89
N ILE A 172 -10.96 17.52 2.56
CA ILE A 172 -10.32 16.40 3.24
C ILE A 172 -9.97 16.97 4.61
N ASP A 173 -10.79 16.68 5.61
CA ASP A 173 -10.49 17.03 6.98
C ASP A 173 -9.12 16.42 7.30
N GLN A 174 -8.13 17.28 7.57
CA GLN A 174 -6.72 16.93 7.74
C GLN A 174 -6.44 16.01 8.96
N GLU A 175 -7.49 15.53 9.63
CA GLU A 175 -7.43 14.70 10.85
C GLU A 175 -8.20 13.38 10.74
N GLY A 176 -8.80 13.02 9.61
CA GLY A 176 -9.60 11.80 9.45
C GLY A 176 -8.82 10.63 8.88
N SER A 177 -8.71 9.54 9.63
CA SER A 177 -8.43 8.21 9.07
C SER A 177 -9.50 7.89 8.02
N PHE A 178 -9.11 7.62 6.76
CA PHE A 178 -10.05 7.33 5.66
C PHE A 178 -10.92 6.07 5.87
N ASN A 179 -10.78 5.37 6.99
CA ASN A 179 -11.49 4.14 7.35
C ASN A 179 -12.22 4.20 8.69
N GLU A 180 -12.39 5.36 9.32
CA GLU A 180 -13.28 5.46 10.46
C GLU A 180 -14.73 5.58 9.97
N VAL A 181 -15.41 4.45 9.91
CA VAL A 181 -16.88 4.42 9.89
C VAL A 181 -17.33 4.87 11.27
N ASN A 182 -17.52 6.18 11.45
CA ASN A 182 -18.19 6.74 12.61
C ASN A 182 -19.66 6.30 12.57
N ILE A 183 -19.95 5.17 13.19
CA ILE A 183 -21.31 4.79 13.53
C ILE A 183 -21.64 5.52 14.84
N GLU A 184 -22.05 6.77 14.74
CA GLU A 184 -22.79 7.41 15.83
C GLU A 184 -24.19 6.81 15.87
N VAL A 185 -24.38 5.82 16.74
CA VAL A 185 -25.71 5.38 17.12
C VAL A 185 -26.24 6.40 18.10
N THR A 186 -26.97 7.39 17.60
CA THR A 186 -27.80 8.25 18.46
C THR A 186 -28.94 7.39 18.98
N ALA A 187 -28.81 6.91 20.24
CA ALA A 187 -29.92 6.31 20.96
C ALA A 187 -30.96 7.42 21.29
N ASN A 188 -32.16 7.27 20.76
CA ASN A 188 -33.35 7.96 21.22
C ASN A 188 -33.94 7.29 22.46
#